data_e0edd6f5f1e11eea8b9e5f3076571990
#
_entry.id   e0edd6f5f1e11eea8b9e5f3076571990
#
_cell.length_a   1.000
_cell.length_b   1.000
_cell.length_c   1.000
_cell.angle_alpha   90.00
_cell.angle_beta   90.00
_cell.angle_gamma   90.00
#
_symmetry.space_group_name_H-M   'P 1'
#
loop_
_entity.id
_entity.type
_entity.pdbx_description
1 polymer ?
#
loop_
_entity_poly.entity_id
_entity_poly.type
_entity_poly.pdbx_seq_one_letter_code
_entity_poly.pdbx_strand_id
1 'polypeptide(L)'
;NDFDWFCKKEITEYYFRYMDDLIFILPKEKSIKSTISLINEYLLKLNMKLNPKKTKHNKLENGVNFVGYIIKPFSIYIRNSTKNRAKLAVNPKSINSYFGMMTHLNCYNLRKSIAIKNNLKMSYYKKLIP
;
A
#
# COMPACT_ATOMS: atom_id res chain seq x y z
N ASN A 1 5.52 19.91 3.01
CA ASN A 1 4.40 20.31 2.17
C ASN A 1 3.24 20.72 3.09
N ASP A 2 2.62 21.87 2.82
CA ASP A 2 1.57 22.48 3.67
C ASP A 2 0.37 21.56 3.86
N PHE A 3 0.00 20.80 2.82
CA PHE A 3 -1.06 19.80 2.92
C PHE A 3 -0.72 18.67 3.91
N ASP A 4 0.51 18.19 3.93
CA ASP A 4 0.91 17.14 4.88
C ASP A 4 0.91 17.64 6.33
N TRP A 5 1.34 18.89 6.54
CA TRP A 5 1.25 19.55 7.84
C TRP A 5 -0.19 19.73 8.29
N PHE A 6 -1.06 20.22 7.39
CA PHE A 6 -2.49 20.32 7.64
C PHE A 6 -3.09 18.97 8.04
N CYS A 7 -2.82 17.89 7.30
CA CYS A 7 -3.33 16.56 7.60
C CYS A 7 -2.89 16.07 8.99
N LYS A 8 -1.63 16.24 9.34
CA LYS A 8 -1.10 15.81 10.64
C LYS A 8 -1.63 16.63 11.79
N LYS A 9 -1.80 17.92 11.63
CA LYS A 9 -2.21 18.82 12.69
C LYS A 9 -3.72 18.82 12.91
N GLU A 10 -4.51 18.92 11.85
CA GLU A 10 -5.96 19.14 11.93
C GLU A 10 -6.76 17.82 11.86
N ILE A 11 -6.18 16.76 11.26
CA ILE A 11 -6.89 15.49 11.06
C ILE A 11 -6.38 14.42 12.02
N THR A 12 -5.16 13.93 11.82
CA THR A 12 -4.55 12.90 12.66
C THR A 12 -3.04 12.85 12.46
N GLU A 13 -2.30 12.58 13.54
CA GLU A 13 -0.86 12.31 13.45
C GLU A 13 -0.55 11.03 12.64
N TYR A 14 -1.48 10.06 12.63
CA TYR A 14 -1.39 8.80 11.89
C TYR A 14 -1.81 8.98 10.43
N TYR A 15 -1.05 9.80 9.72
CA TYR A 15 -1.22 10.13 8.31
C TYR A 15 -0.03 9.65 7.51
N PHE A 16 -0.30 9.00 6.39
CA PHE A 16 0.71 8.51 5.46
C PHE A 16 0.34 8.88 4.04
N ARG A 17 1.33 9.29 3.25
CA ARG A 17 1.16 9.62 1.84
C ARG A 17 2.21 8.92 0.99
N TYR A 18 1.79 8.38 -0.12
CA TYR A 18 2.66 7.92 -1.20
C TYR A 18 2.11 8.45 -2.53
N MET A 19 2.78 9.45 -3.09
CA MET A 19 2.31 10.19 -4.27
C MET A 19 0.88 10.71 -4.07
N ASP A 20 -0.10 10.13 -4.81
CA ASP A 20 -1.52 10.49 -4.78
C ASP A 20 -2.33 9.66 -3.77
N ASP A 21 -1.75 8.61 -3.21
CA ASP A 21 -2.42 7.74 -2.25
C ASP A 21 -2.24 8.27 -0.82
N LEU A 22 -3.36 8.48 -0.13
CA LEU A 22 -3.42 9.00 1.24
C LEU A 22 -4.03 7.95 2.17
N ILE A 23 -3.45 7.77 3.34
CA ILE A 23 -4.01 6.95 4.42
C ILE A 23 -4.14 7.79 5.68
N PHE A 24 -5.29 7.69 6.32
CA PHE A 24 -5.58 8.27 7.63
C PHE A 24 -6.06 7.17 8.57
N ILE A 25 -5.47 7.06 9.75
CA ILE A 25 -5.99 6.26 10.84
C ILE A 25 -6.67 7.23 11.80
N LEU A 26 -7.99 7.11 11.92
CA LEU A 26 -8.80 8.02 12.71
C LEU A 26 -9.19 7.36 14.05
N PRO A 27 -9.19 8.12 15.16
CA PRO A 27 -9.83 7.70 16.41
C PRO A 27 -11.32 7.42 16.18
N LYS A 28 -11.92 6.56 17.03
CA LYS A 28 -13.35 6.18 16.91
C LYS A 28 -14.30 7.37 17.01
N GLU A 29 -13.91 8.37 17.77
CA GLU A 29 -14.71 9.56 18.05
C GLU A 29 -14.74 10.52 16.84
N LYS A 30 -13.80 10.39 15.92
CA LYS A 30 -13.68 11.31 14.78
C LYS A 30 -14.57 10.86 13.62
N SER A 31 -15.47 11.76 13.19
CA SER A 31 -16.37 11.45 12.08
C SER A 31 -15.64 11.38 10.75
N ILE A 32 -15.84 10.28 10.04
CA ILE A 32 -15.27 10.08 8.69
C ILE A 32 -15.81 11.13 7.70
N LYS A 33 -17.11 11.45 7.79
CA LYS A 33 -17.74 12.45 6.92
C LYS A 33 -17.13 13.83 7.10
N SER A 34 -16.98 14.30 8.34
CA SER A 34 -16.36 15.59 8.61
C SER A 34 -14.90 15.64 8.17
N THR A 35 -14.18 14.56 8.37
CA THR A 35 -12.78 14.43 7.89
C THR A 35 -12.68 14.55 6.37
N ILE A 36 -13.55 13.86 5.62
CA ILE A 36 -13.59 13.95 4.15
C ILE A 36 -13.95 15.37 3.70
N SER A 37 -14.92 16.02 4.35
CA SER A 37 -15.28 17.42 4.03
C SER A 37 -14.10 18.36 4.25
N LEU A 38 -13.40 18.24 5.38
CA LEU A 38 -12.26 19.07 5.73
C LEU A 38 -11.10 18.91 4.72
N ILE A 39 -10.83 17.67 4.30
CA ILE A 39 -9.83 17.39 3.26
C ILE A 39 -10.23 18.02 1.93
N ASN A 40 -11.50 17.87 1.54
CA ASN A 40 -12.01 18.45 0.28
C ASN A 40 -11.94 19.97 0.28
N GLU A 41 -12.28 20.64 1.38
CA GLU A 41 -12.18 22.10 1.51
C GLU A 41 -10.74 22.57 1.31
N TYR A 42 -9.78 21.86 1.90
CA TYR A 42 -8.35 22.18 1.69
C TYR A 42 -7.92 21.96 0.24
N LEU A 43 -8.28 20.83 -0.34
CA LEU A 43 -7.92 20.48 -1.72
C LEU A 43 -8.53 21.44 -2.74
N LEU A 44 -9.76 21.93 -2.50
CA LEU A 44 -10.40 22.91 -3.37
C LEU A 44 -9.61 24.21 -3.47
N LYS A 45 -8.96 24.65 -2.39
CA LYS A 45 -8.05 25.83 -2.42
C LYS A 45 -6.85 25.61 -3.35
N LEU A 46 -6.48 24.35 -3.60
CA LEU A 46 -5.40 23.94 -4.50
C LEU A 46 -5.92 23.53 -5.89
N ASN A 47 -7.19 23.78 -6.22
CA ASN A 47 -7.86 23.32 -7.44
C ASN A 47 -7.81 21.78 -7.62
N MET A 48 -7.81 21.04 -6.52
CA MET A 48 -7.82 19.58 -6.47
C MET A 48 -9.08 19.06 -5.79
N LYS A 49 -9.38 17.77 -5.98
CA LYS A 49 -10.51 17.08 -5.32
C LYS A 49 -10.20 15.62 -5.06
N LEU A 50 -10.79 15.06 -4.02
CA LEU A 50 -10.76 13.61 -3.79
C LEU A 50 -11.56 12.90 -4.88
N ASN A 51 -11.09 11.71 -5.28
CA ASN A 51 -11.87 10.84 -6.17
C ASN A 51 -12.85 10.00 -5.33
N PRO A 52 -14.19 10.23 -5.43
CA PRO A 52 -15.18 9.55 -4.59
C PRO A 52 -15.16 8.02 -4.78
N LYS A 53 -14.88 7.55 -6.00
CA LYS A 53 -14.82 6.11 -6.32
C LYS A 53 -13.61 5.41 -5.69
N LYS A 54 -12.54 6.15 -5.42
CA LYS A 54 -11.30 5.64 -4.79
C LYS A 54 -11.24 5.91 -3.29
N THR A 55 -11.99 6.89 -2.79
CA THR A 55 -12.06 7.19 -1.36
C THR A 55 -12.83 6.09 -0.64
N LYS A 56 -12.15 5.36 0.23
CA LYS A 56 -12.71 4.22 0.96
C LYS A 56 -12.39 4.35 2.43
N HIS A 57 -13.27 3.84 3.27
CA HIS A 57 -13.04 3.68 4.70
C HIS A 57 -13.30 2.25 5.13
N ASN A 58 -12.62 1.81 6.16
CA ASN A 58 -12.70 0.45 6.64
C ASN A 58 -12.32 0.40 8.13
N LYS A 59 -12.73 -0.66 8.82
CA LYS A 59 -12.21 -0.94 10.16
C LYS A 59 -10.74 -1.32 10.07
N LEU A 60 -9.93 -0.91 11.06
CA LEU A 60 -8.50 -1.17 11.10
C LEU A 60 -8.18 -2.68 10.99
N GLU A 61 -8.99 -3.52 11.64
CA GLU A 61 -8.85 -4.98 11.64
C GLU A 61 -8.92 -5.61 10.24
N ASN A 62 -9.73 -5.01 9.35
CA ASN A 62 -9.86 -5.48 7.96
C ASN A 62 -8.62 -5.14 7.11
N GLY A 63 -7.81 -4.20 7.61
CA GLY A 63 -6.62 -3.73 6.94
C GLY A 63 -6.89 -2.75 5.79
N VAL A 64 -5.82 -2.20 5.25
CA VAL A 64 -5.86 -1.22 4.17
C VAL A 64 -5.01 -1.69 2.99
N ASN A 65 -5.52 -1.46 1.77
CA ASN A 65 -4.76 -1.65 0.54
C ASN A 65 -3.89 -0.43 0.28
N PHE A 66 -2.57 -0.60 0.31
CA PHE A 66 -1.63 0.48 0.07
C PHE A 66 -0.39 0.00 -0.68
N VAL A 67 -0.04 0.66 -1.75
CA VAL A 67 1.16 0.40 -2.59
C VAL A 67 1.36 -1.08 -2.93
N GLY A 68 0.27 -1.81 -3.20
CA GLY A 68 0.34 -3.23 -3.57
C GLY A 68 0.32 -4.22 -2.41
N TYR A 69 0.22 -3.72 -1.18
CA TYR A 69 0.10 -4.52 0.05
C TYR A 69 -1.29 -4.43 0.66
N ILE A 70 -1.61 -5.38 1.52
CA ILE A 70 -2.68 -5.32 2.52
C ILE A 70 -2.00 -5.20 3.88
N ILE A 71 -2.14 -4.05 4.51
CA ILE A 71 -1.54 -3.74 5.82
C ILE A 71 -2.62 -3.92 6.88
N LYS A 72 -2.37 -4.78 7.87
CA LYS A 72 -3.19 -4.99 9.07
C LYS A 72 -2.38 -4.62 10.32
N PRO A 73 -3.01 -4.46 11.50
CA PRO A 73 -2.30 -4.03 12.70
C PRO A 73 -1.05 -4.84 13.05
N PHE A 74 -1.06 -6.16 12.80
CA PHE A 74 0.03 -7.06 13.18
C PHE A 74 0.59 -7.89 12.01
N SER A 75 0.22 -7.55 10.77
CA SER A 75 0.63 -8.35 9.61
C SER A 75 0.53 -7.57 8.31
N ILE A 76 1.46 -7.87 7.40
CA ILE A 76 1.49 -7.29 6.06
C ILE A 76 1.47 -8.42 5.04
N TYR A 77 0.62 -8.29 4.03
CA TYR A 77 0.46 -9.26 2.94
C TYR A 77 0.58 -8.58 1.58
N ILE A 78 1.06 -9.31 0.59
CA ILE A 78 0.97 -8.85 -0.79
C ILE A 78 -0.48 -9.00 -1.28
N ARG A 79 -1.01 -7.97 -1.90
CA ARG A 79 -2.34 -7.97 -2.49
C ARG A 79 -2.46 -9.04 -3.58
N ASN A 80 -3.61 -9.73 -3.67
CA ASN A 80 -3.82 -10.84 -4.63
C ASN A 80 -3.59 -10.43 -6.09
N SER A 81 -4.03 -9.23 -6.49
CA SER A 81 -3.75 -8.72 -7.84
C SER A 81 -2.25 -8.51 -8.11
N THR A 82 -1.47 -8.14 -7.10
CA THR A 82 -0.01 -8.03 -7.18
C THR A 82 0.64 -9.41 -7.26
N LYS A 83 0.17 -10.38 -6.45
CA LYS A 83 0.62 -11.79 -6.54
C LYS A 83 0.39 -12.38 -7.93
N ASN A 84 -0.81 -12.16 -8.49
CA ASN A 84 -1.14 -12.68 -9.81
C ASN A 84 -0.26 -12.06 -10.91
N ARG A 85 -0.06 -10.74 -10.88
CA ARG A 85 0.86 -10.07 -11.81
C ARG A 85 2.30 -10.55 -11.66
N ALA A 86 2.76 -10.75 -10.42
CA ALA A 86 4.10 -11.27 -10.16
C ALA A 86 4.29 -12.69 -10.74
N LYS A 87 3.29 -13.57 -10.61
CA LYS A 87 3.31 -14.92 -11.21
C LYS A 87 3.35 -14.90 -12.74
N LEU A 88 2.82 -13.86 -13.37
CA LEU A 88 2.81 -13.68 -14.83
C LEU A 88 4.08 -12.99 -15.33
N ALA A 89 4.89 -12.41 -14.46
CA ALA A 89 6.10 -11.70 -14.86
C ALA A 89 7.11 -12.66 -15.51
N VAL A 90 7.65 -12.24 -16.66
CA VAL A 90 8.70 -12.95 -17.41
C VAL A 90 9.92 -12.05 -17.66
N ASN A 91 9.75 -10.73 -17.61
CA ASN A 91 10.83 -9.77 -17.80
C ASN A 91 11.68 -9.68 -16.51
N PRO A 92 13.03 -9.81 -16.60
CA PRO A 92 13.93 -9.78 -15.44
C PRO A 92 13.77 -8.53 -14.56
N LYS A 93 13.58 -7.33 -15.15
CA LYS A 93 13.34 -6.09 -14.40
C LYS A 93 12.06 -6.16 -13.58
N SER A 94 10.98 -6.68 -14.16
CA SER A 94 9.71 -6.86 -13.47
C SER A 94 9.82 -7.90 -12.35
N ILE A 95 10.50 -9.01 -12.58
CA ILE A 95 10.73 -10.06 -11.56
C ILE A 95 11.52 -9.49 -10.39
N ASN A 96 12.60 -8.74 -10.65
CA ASN A 96 13.40 -8.10 -9.60
C ASN A 96 12.57 -7.10 -8.77
N SER A 97 11.71 -6.31 -9.43
CA SER A 97 10.80 -5.39 -8.75
C SER A 97 9.85 -6.14 -7.81
N TYR A 98 9.21 -7.24 -8.28
CA TYR A 98 8.36 -8.06 -7.43
C TYR A 98 9.13 -8.74 -6.29
N PHE A 99 10.34 -9.22 -6.55
CA PHE A 99 11.18 -9.80 -5.51
C PHE A 99 11.54 -8.77 -4.44
N GLY A 100 11.87 -7.53 -4.84
CA GLY A 100 12.07 -6.42 -3.92
C GLY A 100 10.85 -6.17 -3.02
N MET A 101 9.63 -6.19 -3.58
CA MET A 101 8.39 -6.07 -2.79
C MET A 101 8.21 -7.21 -1.78
N MET A 102 8.80 -8.38 -2.02
CA MET A 102 8.66 -9.57 -1.18
C MET A 102 9.76 -9.71 -0.12
N THR A 103 10.78 -8.84 -0.12
CA THR A 103 12.00 -9.00 0.70
C THR A 103 11.68 -9.11 2.19
N HIS A 104 10.77 -8.28 2.69
CA HIS A 104 10.44 -8.21 4.12
C HIS A 104 9.18 -9.02 4.49
N LEU A 105 8.73 -9.92 3.60
CA LEU A 105 7.51 -10.69 3.79
C LEU A 105 7.78 -12.18 3.71
N ASN A 106 7.00 -12.96 4.45
CA ASN A 106 7.05 -14.43 4.31
C ASN A 106 6.40 -14.87 2.98
N CYS A 107 7.14 -14.68 1.89
CA CYS A 107 6.70 -14.96 0.52
C CYS A 107 7.57 -16.03 -0.17
N TYR A 108 8.23 -16.90 0.58
CA TYR A 108 9.14 -17.92 0.03
C TYR A 108 8.51 -18.74 -1.10
N ASN A 109 7.33 -19.32 -0.85
CA ASN A 109 6.66 -20.16 -1.86
C ASN A 109 6.29 -19.39 -3.14
N LEU A 110 5.89 -18.13 -3.01
CA LEU A 110 5.60 -17.28 -4.16
C LEU A 110 6.87 -16.97 -4.95
N ARG A 111 7.96 -16.60 -4.28
CA ARG A 111 9.27 -16.36 -4.93
C ARG A 111 9.78 -17.62 -5.62
N LYS A 112 9.69 -18.78 -4.95
CA LYS A 112 10.06 -20.07 -5.51
C LYS A 112 9.29 -20.39 -6.79
N SER A 113 7.96 -20.20 -6.79
CA SER A 113 7.12 -20.46 -7.98
C SER A 113 7.49 -19.56 -9.17
N ILE A 114 7.78 -18.27 -8.92
CA ILE A 114 8.21 -17.32 -9.94
C ILE A 114 9.60 -17.71 -10.49
N ALA A 115 10.54 -18.08 -9.61
CA ALA A 115 11.88 -18.47 -9.98
C ALA A 115 11.90 -19.74 -10.84
N ILE A 116 11.16 -20.78 -10.45
CA ILE A 116 11.03 -22.03 -11.23
C ILE A 116 10.46 -21.73 -12.61
N LYS A 117 9.37 -20.97 -12.69
CA LYS A 117 8.73 -20.61 -13.96
C LYS A 117 9.70 -19.90 -14.93
N ASN A 118 10.61 -19.10 -14.41
CA ASN A 118 11.55 -18.29 -15.20
C ASN A 118 12.96 -18.91 -15.27
N ASN A 119 13.14 -20.18 -14.91
CA ASN A 119 14.44 -20.88 -14.90
C ASN A 119 15.54 -20.14 -14.13
N LEU A 120 15.18 -19.44 -13.04
CA LEU A 120 16.15 -18.71 -12.23
C LEU A 120 16.88 -19.66 -11.26
N LYS A 121 18.20 -19.43 -11.06
CA LYS A 121 19.00 -20.24 -10.13
C LYS A 121 18.45 -20.15 -8.70
N MET A 122 18.53 -21.26 -7.96
CA MET A 122 18.05 -21.36 -6.57
C MET A 122 18.65 -20.30 -5.64
N SER A 123 19.90 -19.88 -5.86
CA SER A 123 20.55 -18.81 -5.10
C SER A 123 19.85 -17.46 -5.21
N TYR A 124 19.11 -17.25 -6.27
CA TYR A 124 18.44 -15.97 -6.54
C TYR A 124 17.29 -15.68 -5.59
N TYR A 125 16.54 -16.68 -5.16
CA TYR A 125 15.43 -16.50 -4.23
C TYR A 125 15.76 -16.86 -2.77
N LYS A 126 16.85 -17.60 -2.52
CA LYS A 126 17.37 -17.85 -1.16
C LYS A 126 18.04 -16.62 -0.53
N LYS A 127 18.70 -15.78 -1.32
CA LYS A 127 19.39 -14.55 -0.87
C LYS A 127 18.47 -13.51 -0.23
N LEU A 128 17.15 -13.68 -0.31
CA LEU A 128 16.14 -12.73 0.15
C LEU A 128 15.38 -13.22 1.39
N ILE A 129 15.92 -14.17 2.13
CA ILE A 129 15.43 -14.55 3.46
C ILE A 129 16.30 -13.80 4.45
N PRO A 130 15.71 -12.94 5.33
CA PRO A 130 16.44 -12.34 6.42
C PRO A 130 16.91 -13.39 7.40
#